data_95135116f15c90bd89dc967b3b0afc24
#
_entry.id   95135116f15c90bd89dc967b3b0afc24
#
_cell.length_a   1.000
_cell.length_b   1.000
_cell.length_c   1.000
_cell.angle_alpha   90.00
_cell.angle_beta   90.00
_cell.angle_gamma   90.00
#
_symmetry.space_group_name_H-M   'P 1'
#
loop_
_entity.id
_entity.type
_entity.pdbx_description
1 polymer ?
#
loop_
_entity_poly.entity_id
_entity_poly.type
_entity_poly.pdbx_seq_one_letter_code
_entity_poly.pdbx_strand_id
1 'polypeptide(L)'
;MRSYIKEIGFNKQIPIKIKPKFDNINRSSKYKIAKFSFGNKNKNKKFYVIKRTPGAGFFSNLLYVIMHLQIAEKKKYIPIIDMCNFPTNYNQKKNMNNEKNIWNLFFQPVSKYDLNEVYKSRNVYFSKGAITFRLNEYKKKDLKKIFDKYIKINDKILSVVNAF
;
A
#
# COMPACT_ATOMS: atom_id res chain seq x y z
N MET A 1 11.24 -7.85 -19.99
CA MET A 1 10.65 -7.26 -18.74
C MET A 1 10.56 -5.71 -18.79
N ARG A 2 10.37 -5.14 -19.98
CA ARG A 2 10.40 -3.68 -20.24
C ARG A 2 9.02 -2.99 -20.37
N SER A 3 7.91 -3.73 -20.40
CA SER A 3 6.62 -3.16 -20.85
C SER A 3 5.55 -2.97 -19.77
N TYR A 4 5.68 -3.59 -18.60
CA TYR A 4 4.59 -3.60 -17.61
C TYR A 4 4.25 -2.25 -16.96
N ILE A 5 5.15 -1.28 -16.99
CA ILE A 5 4.90 0.03 -16.35
C ILE A 5 4.24 1.02 -17.33
N LYS A 6 4.38 0.82 -18.64
CA LYS A 6 3.79 1.72 -19.64
C LYS A 6 2.29 1.51 -19.86
N GLU A 7 1.78 0.30 -19.62
CA GLU A 7 0.36 -0.04 -19.86
C GLU A 7 -0.57 0.19 -18.68
N ILE A 8 -0.03 0.28 -17.46
CA ILE A 8 -0.83 0.60 -16.29
C ILE A 8 -1.04 2.11 -16.27
N GLY A 9 -2.15 2.57 -16.85
CA GLY A 9 -2.52 3.98 -16.87
C GLY A 9 -2.44 4.59 -15.48
N PHE A 10 -1.44 5.42 -15.24
CA PHE A 10 -1.33 6.18 -14.01
C PHE A 10 -2.62 6.97 -13.80
N ASN A 11 -3.30 6.69 -12.71
CA ASN A 11 -4.56 7.32 -12.40
C ASN A 11 -4.36 8.84 -12.28
N LYS A 12 -5.25 9.61 -12.91
CA LYS A 12 -5.23 11.09 -13.00
C LYS A 12 -5.15 11.83 -11.66
N GLN A 13 -5.22 11.12 -10.53
CA GLN A 13 -5.19 11.73 -9.19
C GLN A 13 -3.79 12.14 -8.69
N ILE A 14 -2.73 11.61 -9.29
CA ILE A 14 -1.38 12.06 -8.96
C ILE A 14 -0.93 13.04 -10.02
N PRO A 15 -0.50 14.25 -9.64
CA PRO A 15 0.00 15.24 -10.59
C PRO A 15 1.09 14.64 -11.49
N ILE A 16 1.03 14.92 -12.79
CA ILE A 16 1.98 14.43 -13.82
C ILE A 16 3.45 14.62 -13.41
N LYS A 17 3.76 15.67 -12.66
CA LYS A 17 5.10 15.96 -12.11
C LYS A 17 5.65 14.87 -11.18
N ILE A 18 4.84 13.93 -10.72
CA ILE A 18 5.27 12.85 -9.80
C ILE A 18 5.67 11.58 -10.57
N LYS A 19 5.23 11.39 -11.83
CA LYS A 19 5.54 10.20 -12.64
C LYS A 19 7.02 9.82 -12.69
N PRO A 20 7.97 10.73 -12.94
CA PRO A 20 9.40 10.39 -12.96
C PRO A 20 9.91 9.86 -11.61
N LYS A 21 9.30 10.31 -10.51
CA LYS A 21 9.65 9.86 -9.16
C LYS A 21 9.18 8.44 -8.87
N PHE A 22 8.05 8.01 -9.44
CA PHE A 22 7.57 6.62 -9.31
C PHE A 22 8.47 5.63 -10.05
N ASP A 23 9.00 5.99 -11.23
CA ASP A 23 9.97 5.16 -11.94
C ASP A 23 11.25 4.97 -11.11
N ASN A 24 11.72 6.00 -10.44
CA ASN A 24 12.86 5.91 -9.53
C ASN A 24 12.57 5.02 -8.32
N ILE A 25 11.35 5.07 -7.77
CA ILE A 25 10.92 4.18 -6.69
C ILE A 25 11.01 2.72 -7.11
N ASN A 26 10.62 2.41 -8.34
CA ASN A 26 10.64 1.04 -8.86
C ASN A 26 12.06 0.54 -9.19
N ARG A 27 13.00 1.43 -9.53
CA ARG A 27 14.39 1.11 -9.87
C ARG A 27 15.32 0.99 -8.67
N SER A 28 14.95 1.57 -7.52
CA SER A 28 15.82 1.59 -6.35
C SER A 28 16.08 0.17 -5.79
N SER A 29 17.28 -0.07 -5.19
CA SER A 29 17.79 -1.41 -4.82
C SER A 29 16.82 -2.33 -4.06
N LYS A 30 16.92 -3.64 -4.26
CA LYS A 30 15.97 -4.70 -3.89
C LYS A 30 15.55 -4.75 -2.40
N TYR A 31 16.26 -4.10 -1.48
CA TYR A 31 16.05 -4.29 -0.03
C TYR A 31 16.01 -3.00 0.81
N LYS A 32 16.18 -1.83 0.23
CA LYS A 32 16.20 -0.59 1.03
C LYS A 32 14.88 0.18 0.91
N ILE A 33 14.28 0.52 2.05
CA ILE A 33 13.18 1.48 2.12
C ILE A 33 13.69 2.81 1.54
N ALA A 34 13.07 3.27 0.46
CA ALA A 34 13.44 4.51 -0.20
C ALA A 34 12.61 5.67 0.35
N LYS A 35 13.28 6.77 0.72
CA LYS A 35 12.65 8.02 1.15
C LYS A 35 12.47 8.97 -0.03
N PHE A 36 11.29 9.57 -0.11
CA PHE A 36 10.95 10.59 -1.11
C PHE A 36 10.31 11.81 -0.45
N SER A 37 10.37 12.95 -1.14
CA SER A 37 9.63 14.15 -0.79
C SER A 37 8.75 14.54 -1.97
N PHE A 38 7.45 14.68 -1.73
CA PHE A 38 6.49 15.09 -2.74
C PHE A 38 5.98 16.53 -2.53
N GLY A 39 6.34 17.15 -1.42
CA GLY A 39 5.97 18.50 -1.07
C GLY A 39 6.37 18.85 0.35
N ASN A 40 5.79 19.92 0.89
CA ASN A 40 6.15 20.47 2.20
C ASN A 40 5.11 20.19 3.31
N LYS A 41 4.04 19.45 3.02
CA LYS A 41 3.07 19.07 4.05
C LYS A 41 3.69 18.09 5.05
N ASN A 42 3.09 18.03 6.24
CA ASN A 42 3.38 17.04 7.27
C ASN A 42 4.90 16.87 7.56
N LYS A 43 5.62 17.96 7.71
CA LYS A 43 7.11 17.97 7.88
C LYS A 43 7.59 17.06 9.01
N ASN A 44 6.81 16.92 10.09
CA ASN A 44 7.16 16.12 11.26
C ASN A 44 6.58 14.69 11.24
N LYS A 45 5.81 14.32 10.19
CA LYS A 45 5.23 12.98 10.03
C LYS A 45 6.06 12.17 9.04
N LYS A 46 6.11 10.86 9.26
CA LYS A 46 6.79 9.89 8.40
C LYS A 46 5.75 8.90 7.89
N PHE A 47 5.43 8.96 6.62
CA PHE A 47 4.48 8.05 5.98
C PHE A 47 5.20 6.85 5.38
N TYR A 48 4.61 5.67 5.51
CA TYR A 48 5.10 4.45 4.91
C TYR A 48 4.08 3.88 3.93
N VAL A 49 4.34 4.10 2.65
CA VAL A 49 3.47 3.63 1.57
C VAL A 49 3.77 2.17 1.27
N ILE A 50 2.80 1.33 1.54
CA ILE A 50 2.82 -0.10 1.23
C ILE A 50 2.25 -0.26 -0.17
N LYS A 51 3.12 -0.66 -1.10
CA LYS A 51 2.79 -0.90 -2.50
C LYS A 51 3.03 -2.35 -2.87
N ARG A 52 2.18 -2.90 -3.72
CA ARG A 52 2.34 -4.26 -4.25
C ARG A 52 2.46 -4.22 -5.77
N THR A 53 3.28 -5.10 -6.31
CA THR A 53 3.34 -5.36 -7.76
C THR A 53 2.29 -6.40 -8.16
N PRO A 54 1.80 -6.38 -9.42
CA PRO A 54 0.86 -7.37 -9.93
C PRO A 54 1.38 -8.80 -9.83
N GLY A 55 0.48 -9.77 -9.87
CA GLY A 55 0.79 -11.18 -10.05
C GLY A 55 0.69 -12.06 -8.79
N ALA A 56 0.22 -11.52 -7.66
CA ALA A 56 0.01 -12.29 -6.44
C ALA A 56 -1.49 -12.49 -6.13
N GLY A 57 -1.84 -13.65 -5.57
CA GLY A 57 -3.19 -13.94 -5.08
C GLY A 57 -3.56 -13.09 -3.86
N PHE A 58 -4.87 -13.07 -3.52
CA PHE A 58 -5.45 -12.24 -2.46
C PHE A 58 -4.70 -12.39 -1.12
N PHE A 59 -4.58 -13.62 -0.63
CA PHE A 59 -3.93 -13.88 0.66
C PHE A 59 -2.45 -13.54 0.65
N SER A 60 -1.76 -13.71 -0.49
CA SER A 60 -0.36 -13.27 -0.62
C SER A 60 -0.23 -11.75 -0.52
N ASN A 61 -1.19 -11.01 -1.09
CA ASN A 61 -1.23 -9.56 -0.97
C ASN A 61 -1.54 -9.13 0.47
N LEU A 62 -2.53 -9.77 1.11
CA LEU A 62 -2.89 -9.50 2.50
C LEU A 62 -1.71 -9.74 3.45
N LEU A 63 -1.06 -10.90 3.33
CA LEU A 63 0.09 -11.24 4.16
C LEU A 63 1.26 -10.27 3.95
N TYR A 64 1.52 -9.88 2.70
CA TYR A 64 2.51 -8.84 2.39
C TYR A 64 2.20 -7.52 3.10
N VAL A 65 0.95 -7.09 3.07
CA VAL A 65 0.52 -5.87 3.77
C VAL A 65 0.75 -6.00 5.27
N ILE A 66 0.33 -7.10 5.91
CA ILE A 66 0.50 -7.34 7.35
C ILE A 66 1.98 -7.25 7.75
N MET A 67 2.88 -7.83 6.97
CA MET A 67 4.31 -7.78 7.24
C MET A 67 4.88 -6.36 7.13
N HIS A 68 4.41 -5.59 6.14
CA HIS A 68 4.81 -4.20 6.00
C HIS A 68 4.21 -3.29 7.08
N LEU A 69 3.01 -3.58 7.56
CA LEU A 69 2.42 -2.90 8.72
C LEU A 69 3.28 -3.11 9.98
N GLN A 70 3.82 -4.33 10.17
CA GLN A 70 4.76 -4.59 11.27
C GLN A 70 6.05 -3.75 11.15
N ILE A 71 6.57 -3.57 9.94
CA ILE A 71 7.72 -2.69 9.70
C ILE A 71 7.38 -1.23 10.03
N ALA A 72 6.19 -0.77 9.60
CA ALA A 72 5.73 0.58 9.91
C ALA A 72 5.65 0.82 11.42
N GLU A 73 5.08 -0.13 12.17
CA GLU A 73 5.02 -0.09 13.64
C GLU A 73 6.41 0.00 14.29
N LYS A 74 7.30 -0.92 13.93
CA LYS A 74 8.68 -0.94 14.47
C LYS A 74 9.43 0.36 14.21
N LYS A 75 9.17 1.02 13.07
CA LYS A 75 9.80 2.29 12.68
C LYS A 75 9.03 3.53 13.12
N LYS A 76 7.88 3.37 13.78
CA LYS A 76 6.96 4.46 14.14
C LYS A 76 6.58 5.33 12.93
N TYR A 77 6.30 4.67 11.80
CA TYR A 77 5.81 5.31 10.58
C TYR A 77 4.29 5.17 10.50
N ILE A 78 3.63 6.13 9.85
CA ILE A 78 2.20 6.10 9.57
C ILE A 78 1.99 5.26 8.31
N PRO A 79 1.35 4.09 8.39
CA PRO A 79 1.15 3.23 7.23
C PRO A 79 0.06 3.77 6.31
N ILE A 80 0.26 3.61 5.02
CA ILE A 80 -0.69 3.89 3.94
C ILE A 80 -0.61 2.75 2.93
N ILE A 81 -1.75 2.24 2.48
CA ILE A 81 -1.77 1.22 1.43
C ILE A 81 -2.14 1.89 0.11
N ASP A 82 -1.27 1.76 -0.88
CA ASP A 82 -1.50 2.31 -2.21
C ASP A 82 -1.56 1.20 -3.27
N MET A 83 -2.76 0.68 -3.46
CA MET A 83 -3.10 -0.23 -4.55
C MET A 83 -3.87 0.50 -5.67
N CYS A 84 -3.92 1.83 -5.63
CA CYS A 84 -4.44 2.68 -6.69
C CYS A 84 -3.34 2.97 -7.72
N ASN A 85 -2.19 3.48 -7.27
CA ASN A 85 -1.07 3.82 -8.14
C ASN A 85 -0.14 2.63 -8.40
N PHE A 86 -0.24 1.60 -7.56
CA PHE A 86 0.46 0.32 -7.68
C PHE A 86 -0.57 -0.81 -7.70
N PRO A 87 -1.32 -0.96 -8.80
CA PRO A 87 -2.46 -1.86 -8.88
C PRO A 87 -2.03 -3.32 -8.77
N THR A 88 -2.93 -4.12 -8.24
CA THR A 88 -2.86 -5.57 -8.18
C THR A 88 -3.72 -6.20 -9.27
N ASN A 89 -3.72 -7.53 -9.40
CA ASN A 89 -4.61 -8.24 -10.32
C ASN A 89 -6.11 -8.05 -10.01
N TYR A 90 -6.44 -7.53 -8.83
CA TYR A 90 -7.82 -7.26 -8.41
C TYR A 90 -8.34 -5.90 -8.83
N ASN A 91 -7.51 -5.03 -9.39
CA ASN A 91 -7.89 -3.71 -9.90
C ASN A 91 -8.57 -3.78 -11.27
N GLN A 92 -9.60 -4.61 -11.44
CA GLN A 92 -10.34 -4.71 -12.69
C GLN A 92 -11.31 -3.54 -12.84
N LYS A 93 -11.37 -2.97 -14.04
CA LYS A 93 -12.20 -1.77 -14.35
C LYS A 93 -13.68 -1.94 -14.03
N LYS A 94 -14.23 -3.16 -14.10
CA LYS A 94 -15.65 -3.46 -13.86
C LYS A 94 -16.06 -3.50 -12.38
N ASN A 95 -15.11 -3.70 -11.47
CA ASN A 95 -15.42 -3.95 -10.04
C ASN A 95 -15.23 -2.71 -9.15
N MET A 96 -14.85 -1.57 -9.74
CA MET A 96 -14.47 -0.41 -8.97
C MET A 96 -15.62 0.60 -8.89
N ASN A 97 -16.67 0.33 -8.18
CA ASN A 97 -17.76 1.26 -7.81
C ASN A 97 -17.20 2.60 -7.27
N ASN A 98 -16.51 3.38 -8.13
CA ASN A 98 -15.78 4.61 -7.82
C ASN A 98 -14.63 4.48 -6.80
N GLU A 99 -14.39 3.32 -6.18
CA GLU A 99 -13.25 3.11 -5.29
C GLU A 99 -12.01 2.78 -6.13
N LYS A 100 -11.05 3.69 -6.11
CA LYS A 100 -9.83 3.59 -6.90
C LYS A 100 -8.73 2.77 -6.24
N ASN A 101 -8.72 2.73 -4.91
CA ASN A 101 -7.81 1.90 -4.13
C ASN A 101 -8.49 0.58 -3.79
N ILE A 102 -8.12 -0.50 -4.49
CA ILE A 102 -8.76 -1.81 -4.30
C ILE A 102 -8.69 -2.32 -2.86
N TRP A 103 -7.73 -1.88 -2.07
CA TRP A 103 -7.68 -2.18 -0.65
C TRP A 103 -8.96 -1.77 0.07
N ASN A 104 -9.44 -0.55 -0.19
CA ASN A 104 -10.61 0.01 0.46
C ASN A 104 -11.92 -0.67 0.05
N LEU A 105 -11.92 -1.46 -1.02
CA LEU A 105 -13.09 -2.28 -1.36
C LEU A 105 -13.32 -3.39 -0.33
N PHE A 106 -12.24 -3.98 0.19
CA PHE A 106 -12.29 -5.12 1.11
C PHE A 106 -12.11 -4.71 2.58
N PHE A 107 -11.27 -3.72 2.83
CA PHE A 107 -10.85 -3.33 4.17
C PHE A 107 -10.97 -1.83 4.39
N GLN A 108 -11.11 -1.44 5.66
CA GLN A 108 -11.03 -0.04 6.05
C GLN A 108 -9.59 0.51 5.83
N PRO A 109 -9.44 1.83 5.61
CA PRO A 109 -8.12 2.46 5.57
C PRO A 109 -7.33 2.21 6.85
N VAL A 110 -6.04 1.88 6.73
CA VAL A 110 -5.16 1.59 7.87
C VAL A 110 -4.72 2.81 8.66
N SER A 111 -5.02 4.01 8.15
CA SER A 111 -4.81 5.29 8.83
C SER A 111 -5.81 6.34 8.35
N LYS A 112 -5.88 7.45 9.08
CA LYS A 112 -6.77 8.58 8.74
C LYS A 112 -6.29 9.45 7.57
N TYR A 113 -5.11 9.19 7.03
CA TYR A 113 -4.51 9.99 5.95
C TYR A 113 -4.84 9.37 4.60
N ASP A 114 -5.17 10.24 3.64
CA ASP A 114 -5.41 9.83 2.25
C ASP A 114 -4.15 9.94 1.37
N LEU A 115 -4.21 9.36 0.17
CA LEU A 115 -3.12 9.39 -0.78
C LEU A 115 -2.79 10.81 -1.27
N ASN A 116 -3.79 11.70 -1.39
CA ASN A 116 -3.55 13.09 -1.82
C ASN A 116 -2.74 13.86 -0.79
N GLU A 117 -3.01 13.62 0.50
CA GLU A 117 -2.26 14.25 1.58
C GLU A 117 -0.83 13.70 1.64
N VAL A 118 -0.69 12.38 1.55
CA VAL A 118 0.61 11.71 1.57
C VAL A 118 1.50 12.16 0.42
N TYR A 119 0.96 12.24 -0.81
CA TYR A 119 1.71 12.70 -1.99
C TYR A 119 1.89 14.23 -2.10
N LYS A 120 1.63 14.96 -1.03
CA LYS A 120 2.04 16.36 -0.82
C LYS A 120 2.97 16.51 0.37
N SER A 121 3.36 15.40 0.99
CA SER A 121 4.13 15.38 2.24
C SER A 121 5.63 15.25 1.99
N ARG A 122 6.41 15.70 3.01
CA ARG A 122 7.88 15.79 2.91
C ARG A 122 8.57 14.44 3.11
N ASN A 123 8.08 13.61 4.02
CA ASN A 123 8.77 12.39 4.41
C ASN A 123 7.91 11.17 4.08
N VAL A 124 8.06 10.66 2.87
CA VAL A 124 7.30 9.51 2.36
C VAL A 124 8.29 8.38 2.06
N TYR A 125 8.07 7.25 2.69
CA TYR A 125 8.89 6.05 2.56
C TYR A 125 8.08 4.98 1.83
N PHE A 126 8.71 4.22 0.94
CA PHE A 126 8.02 3.18 0.18
C PHE A 126 8.46 1.79 0.60
N SER A 127 7.49 0.88 0.69
CA SER A 127 7.76 -0.55 0.81
C SER A 127 8.53 -1.03 -0.41
N LYS A 128 9.45 -1.96 -0.23
CA LYS A 128 10.29 -2.46 -1.28
C LYS A 128 10.44 -3.96 -1.26
N GLY A 129 10.33 -4.51 -2.47
CA GLY A 129 10.58 -5.90 -2.75
C GLY A 129 9.58 -6.86 -2.10
N ALA A 130 9.60 -8.10 -2.54
CA ALA A 130 9.09 -9.18 -1.72
C ALA A 130 9.97 -9.23 -0.47
N ILE A 131 9.37 -9.09 0.69
CA ILE A 131 10.00 -9.56 1.90
C ILE A 131 10.16 -11.05 1.65
N THR A 132 11.38 -11.50 1.46
CA THR A 132 11.68 -12.93 1.40
C THR A 132 11.26 -13.48 2.74
N PHE A 133 10.21 -14.30 2.71
CA PHE A 133 9.63 -14.92 3.87
C PHE A 133 10.69 -15.80 4.56
N ARG A 134 11.36 -15.25 5.53
CA ARG A 134 11.88 -16.06 6.62
C ARG A 134 10.80 -16.02 7.70
N LEU A 135 9.81 -16.91 7.54
CA LEU A 135 8.72 -17.08 8.53
C LEU A 135 9.22 -17.20 9.97
N ASN A 136 10.47 -17.66 10.13
CA ASN A 136 11.13 -17.81 11.42
C ASN A 136 11.47 -16.46 12.12
N GLU A 137 11.49 -15.35 11.39
CA GLU A 137 11.78 -14.01 11.98
C GLU A 137 10.52 -13.33 12.55
N TYR A 138 9.32 -13.86 12.26
CA TYR A 138 8.05 -13.29 12.68
C TYR A 138 7.36 -14.19 13.69
N LYS A 139 7.26 -13.74 14.92
CA LYS A 139 6.47 -14.45 15.94
C LYS A 139 4.99 -14.38 15.56
N LYS A 140 4.30 -15.52 15.53
CA LYS A 140 2.85 -15.62 15.24
C LYS A 140 2.02 -14.65 16.09
N LYS A 141 2.37 -14.47 17.35
CA LYS A 141 1.73 -13.52 18.27
C LYS A 141 1.82 -12.07 17.79
N ASP A 142 2.95 -11.67 17.20
CA ASP A 142 3.13 -10.29 16.74
C ASP A 142 2.33 -10.03 15.45
N LEU A 143 2.24 -11.02 14.57
CA LEU A 143 1.41 -10.91 13.35
C LEU A 143 -0.07 -10.79 13.72
N LYS A 144 -0.55 -11.56 14.71
CA LYS A 144 -1.94 -11.46 15.18
C LYS A 144 -2.25 -10.05 15.71
N LYS A 145 -1.38 -9.47 16.53
CA LYS A 145 -1.56 -8.08 17.03
C LYS A 145 -1.68 -7.07 15.89
N ILE A 146 -0.84 -7.18 14.87
CA ILE A 146 -0.88 -6.29 13.69
C ILE A 146 -2.19 -6.50 12.93
N PHE A 147 -2.59 -7.75 12.71
CA PHE A 147 -3.85 -8.08 12.06
C PHE A 147 -5.03 -7.44 12.81
N ASP A 148 -5.16 -7.73 14.10
CA ASP A 148 -6.28 -7.24 14.93
C ASP A 148 -6.34 -5.69 14.98
N LYS A 149 -5.19 -5.04 14.91
CA LYS A 149 -5.11 -3.56 14.93
C LYS A 149 -5.54 -2.93 13.60
N TYR A 150 -5.09 -3.46 12.47
CA TYR A 150 -5.16 -2.77 11.19
C TYR A 150 -6.13 -3.38 10.18
N ILE A 151 -6.44 -4.68 10.30
CA ILE A 151 -7.26 -5.35 9.31
C ILE A 151 -8.71 -5.36 9.80
N LYS A 152 -9.45 -4.36 9.35
CA LYS A 152 -10.89 -4.22 9.59
C LYS A 152 -11.60 -4.39 8.25
N ILE A 153 -12.59 -5.29 8.20
CA ILE A 153 -13.38 -5.50 7.00
C ILE A 153 -14.19 -4.22 6.73
N ASN A 154 -14.33 -3.88 5.46
CA ASN A 154 -15.18 -2.76 5.05
C ASN A 154 -16.64 -3.06 5.39
N ASP A 155 -17.36 -2.07 5.95
CA ASP A 155 -18.73 -2.23 6.42
C ASP A 155 -19.71 -2.69 5.33
N LYS A 156 -19.48 -2.27 4.07
CA LYS A 156 -20.26 -2.72 2.92
C LYS A 156 -20.11 -4.22 2.65
N ILE A 157 -18.92 -4.78 2.84
CA ILE A 157 -18.69 -6.23 2.72
C ILE A 157 -19.30 -6.94 3.92
N LEU A 158 -19.12 -6.40 5.11
CA LEU A 158 -19.66 -6.98 6.33
C LEU A 158 -21.19 -7.07 6.28
N SER A 159 -21.90 -6.05 5.78
CA SER A 159 -23.35 -6.06 5.60
C SER A 159 -23.81 -7.16 4.64
N VAL A 160 -23.06 -7.41 3.56
CA VAL A 160 -23.39 -8.50 2.62
C VAL A 160 -23.22 -9.86 3.28
N VAL A 161 -22.11 -10.07 4.01
CA VAL A 161 -21.85 -11.36 4.70
C VAL A 161 -22.88 -11.65 5.77
N ASN A 162 -23.35 -10.65 6.51
CA ASN A 162 -24.33 -10.81 7.59
C ASN A 162 -25.78 -10.97 7.07
N ALA A 163 -26.02 -10.77 5.77
CA ALA A 163 -27.33 -10.96 5.15
C ALA A 163 -27.61 -12.42 4.72
N PHE A 164 -26.61 -13.30 4.84
CA PHE A 164 -26.71 -14.75 4.59
C PHE A 164 -26.66 -15.54 5.89
#